data_06f48d1b71cb3110abad16eb0c2cc5a8
#
_entry.id   06f48d1b71cb3110abad16eb0c2cc5a8
#
_cell.length_a   1.000
_cell.length_b   1.000
_cell.length_c   1.000
_cell.angle_alpha   90.00
_cell.angle_beta   90.00
_cell.angle_gamma   90.00
#
_symmetry.space_group_name_H-M   'P 1'
#
loop_
_entity.id
_entity.type
_entity.pdbx_description
1 polymer ?
#
loop_
_entity_poly.entity_id
_entity_poly.type
_entity_poly.pdbx_seq_one_letter_code
_entity_poly.pdbx_strand_id
1 'polypeptide(L)'
;MFSYWEQQSFADYQHIVIGAGIVGLSTAIELKEKYPKASVLVLERGLLPTGASTRNAGFACMGSVTELLDDLQHMNEDEVVMLYEWRELGLRLLRKRLGDEKIGYAANGSYELISEAEIEALNKIDYLNELLHPVMAQKAFKLANHKIVEYGFSPSYTEALIENICEGELNSGMMMKALMAYAMHCGVEVKTGAEVVRFEEVGHKVNVEVKDPFRNEIWPLTCDTLSICTNAFTKKLLPEVDVTPGRGQILITDPINGLKFKGVYHFDKGYYYFREIDGRVLLGGGRNLDFKAEATHSFDLNERIQSDLEQKLKEIILPDTEFTIAQRWAGIMAFGENKYPVVKAFSQRIYGAFRMGGMGVALGSEVARRLAELHHC
;
A
#
# COMPACT_ATOMS: atom_id res chain seq x y z
N MET A 1 -3.09 2.82 -37.49
CA MET A 1 -3.62 1.55 -38.09
C MET A 1 -2.64 0.43 -37.75
N PHE A 2 -3.14 -0.69 -37.19
CA PHE A 2 -2.33 -1.89 -36.90
C PHE A 2 -1.90 -2.60 -38.17
N SER A 3 -0.67 -3.13 -38.19
CA SER A 3 -0.27 -4.14 -39.14
C SER A 3 -1.00 -5.48 -38.87
N TYR A 4 -0.99 -6.36 -39.83
CA TYR A 4 -1.54 -7.71 -39.65
C TYR A 4 -0.89 -8.46 -38.46
N TRP A 5 0.42 -8.33 -38.30
CA TRP A 5 1.16 -8.99 -37.22
C TRP A 5 0.85 -8.40 -35.84
N GLU A 6 0.68 -7.10 -35.73
CA GLU A 6 0.27 -6.42 -34.51
C GLU A 6 -1.12 -6.88 -34.07
N GLN A 7 -2.07 -6.98 -35.02
CA GLN A 7 -3.42 -7.48 -34.71
C GLN A 7 -3.39 -8.93 -34.22
N GLN A 8 -2.59 -9.79 -34.85
CA GLN A 8 -2.54 -11.20 -34.51
C GLN A 8 -1.88 -11.49 -33.17
N SER A 9 -0.90 -10.69 -32.77
CA SER A 9 -0.02 -11.02 -31.65
C SER A 9 -0.21 -10.14 -30.42
N PHE A 10 -0.78 -8.94 -30.55
CA PHE A 10 -0.77 -7.93 -29.50
C PHE A 10 -2.11 -7.24 -29.24
N ALA A 11 -3.20 -7.64 -29.89
CA ALA A 11 -4.49 -6.95 -29.80
C ALA A 11 -5.53 -7.69 -28.95
N ASP A 12 -5.43 -9.00 -28.76
CA ASP A 12 -6.43 -9.80 -28.05
C ASP A 12 -5.81 -10.62 -26.90
N TYR A 13 -6.43 -10.54 -25.72
CA TYR A 13 -6.02 -11.21 -24.50
C TYR A 13 -7.21 -11.87 -23.82
N GLN A 14 -6.97 -12.89 -23.01
CA GLN A 14 -8.02 -13.44 -22.16
C GLN A 14 -8.26 -12.52 -20.96
N HIS A 15 -7.20 -12.01 -20.34
CA HIS A 15 -7.32 -11.10 -19.20
C HIS A 15 -6.45 -9.86 -19.39
N ILE A 16 -7.05 -8.69 -19.19
CA ILE A 16 -6.31 -7.43 -19.07
C ILE A 16 -6.49 -6.90 -17.65
N VAL A 17 -5.37 -6.47 -17.03
CA VAL A 17 -5.32 -5.82 -15.72
C VAL A 17 -4.79 -4.41 -15.88
N ILE A 18 -5.52 -3.40 -15.40
CA ILE A 18 -5.10 -2.00 -15.45
C ILE A 18 -4.44 -1.61 -14.13
N GLY A 19 -3.17 -1.19 -14.20
CA GLY A 19 -2.32 -0.78 -13.10
C GLY A 19 -1.30 -1.86 -12.68
N ALA A 20 -0.01 -1.55 -12.74
CA ALA A 20 1.09 -2.42 -12.32
C ALA A 20 1.54 -2.16 -10.86
N GLY A 21 0.63 -1.75 -9.98
CA GLY A 21 0.86 -1.70 -8.54
C GLY A 21 0.80 -3.09 -7.89
N ILE A 22 0.94 -3.15 -6.56
CA ILE A 22 0.89 -4.42 -5.80
C ILE A 22 -0.36 -5.23 -6.16
N VAL A 23 -1.54 -4.59 -6.14
CA VAL A 23 -2.82 -5.26 -6.41
C VAL A 23 -2.87 -5.78 -7.84
N GLY A 24 -2.55 -4.95 -8.84
CA GLY A 24 -2.67 -5.37 -10.25
C GLY A 24 -1.69 -6.47 -10.64
N LEU A 25 -0.41 -6.36 -10.25
CA LEU A 25 0.56 -7.43 -10.51
C LEU A 25 0.19 -8.72 -9.77
N SER A 26 -0.24 -8.63 -8.51
CA SER A 26 -0.70 -9.80 -7.76
C SER A 26 -1.95 -10.43 -8.39
N THR A 27 -2.92 -9.62 -8.87
CA THR A 27 -4.10 -10.14 -9.59
C THR A 27 -3.71 -10.87 -10.87
N ALA A 28 -2.78 -10.31 -11.65
CA ALA A 28 -2.30 -10.98 -12.86
C ALA A 28 -1.59 -12.30 -12.57
N ILE A 29 -0.83 -12.37 -11.47
CA ILE A 29 -0.19 -13.61 -10.99
C ILE A 29 -1.26 -14.63 -10.61
N GLU A 30 -2.25 -14.25 -9.80
CA GLU A 30 -3.36 -15.13 -9.37
C GLU A 30 -4.13 -15.68 -10.58
N LEU A 31 -4.40 -14.83 -11.59
CA LEU A 31 -5.05 -15.26 -12.83
C LEU A 31 -4.18 -16.26 -13.61
N LYS A 32 -2.86 -16.08 -13.66
CA LYS A 32 -1.95 -17.04 -14.30
C LYS A 32 -1.85 -18.35 -13.52
N GLU A 33 -1.84 -18.31 -12.19
CA GLU A 33 -1.84 -19.50 -11.33
C GLU A 33 -3.14 -20.29 -11.49
N LYS A 34 -4.30 -19.58 -11.60
CA LYS A 34 -5.63 -20.18 -11.80
C LYS A 34 -5.84 -20.69 -13.24
N TYR A 35 -5.33 -19.96 -14.22
CA TYR A 35 -5.46 -20.24 -15.65
C TYR A 35 -4.10 -20.23 -16.36
N PRO A 36 -3.27 -21.27 -16.21
CA PRO A 36 -1.87 -21.24 -16.67
C PRO A 36 -1.66 -21.02 -18.17
N LYS A 37 -2.66 -21.34 -18.98
CA LYS A 37 -2.60 -21.17 -20.45
C LYS A 37 -3.15 -19.83 -20.92
N ALA A 38 -3.82 -19.06 -20.04
CA ALA A 38 -4.41 -17.79 -20.41
C ALA A 38 -3.37 -16.74 -20.77
N SER A 39 -3.65 -15.92 -21.78
CA SER A 39 -2.91 -14.69 -22.04
C SER A 39 -3.34 -13.62 -21.05
N VAL A 40 -2.38 -13.09 -20.27
CA VAL A 40 -2.62 -12.05 -19.26
C VAL A 40 -1.73 -10.86 -19.54
N LEU A 41 -2.34 -9.69 -19.71
CA LEU A 41 -1.66 -8.42 -19.94
C LEU A 41 -1.90 -7.47 -18.79
N VAL A 42 -0.84 -6.85 -18.26
CA VAL A 42 -0.91 -5.72 -17.32
C VAL A 42 -0.56 -4.42 -18.07
N LEU A 43 -1.42 -3.41 -17.94
CA LEU A 43 -1.23 -2.09 -18.53
C LEU A 43 -0.90 -1.06 -17.44
N GLU A 44 0.25 -0.44 -17.51
CA GLU A 44 0.71 0.61 -16.60
C GLU A 44 0.88 1.94 -17.36
N ARG A 45 0.22 3.00 -16.87
CA ARG A 45 0.28 4.31 -17.53
C ARG A 45 1.65 4.99 -17.47
N GLY A 46 2.37 4.79 -16.36
CA GLY A 46 3.70 5.35 -16.15
C GLY A 46 4.80 4.56 -16.85
N LEU A 47 5.96 5.15 -17.00
CA LEU A 47 7.17 4.42 -17.42
C LEU A 47 7.57 3.37 -16.36
N LEU A 48 7.33 3.70 -15.09
CA LEU A 48 7.45 2.82 -13.94
C LEU A 48 6.10 2.84 -13.18
N PRO A 49 5.80 1.84 -12.35
CA PRO A 49 4.62 1.89 -11.48
C PRO A 49 4.81 2.93 -10.36
N THR A 50 4.54 4.19 -10.68
CA THR A 50 4.76 5.37 -9.81
C THR A 50 3.58 5.67 -8.88
N GLY A 51 2.67 4.73 -8.66
CA GLY A 51 1.59 4.83 -7.68
C GLY A 51 2.08 4.63 -6.25
N ALA A 52 1.14 4.47 -5.30
CA ALA A 52 1.43 4.28 -3.87
C ALA A 52 2.37 3.08 -3.60
N SER A 53 2.40 2.09 -4.47
CA SER A 53 3.21 0.87 -4.31
C SER A 53 4.72 1.11 -4.29
N THR A 54 5.21 2.14 -4.96
CA THR A 54 6.64 2.52 -4.99
C THR A 54 6.97 3.76 -4.16
N ARG A 55 5.95 4.39 -3.54
CA ARG A 55 6.10 5.65 -2.81
C ARG A 55 5.75 5.55 -1.33
N ASN A 56 5.45 4.34 -0.84
CA ASN A 56 5.19 4.07 0.57
C ASN A 56 6.48 3.94 1.39
N ALA A 57 6.34 3.93 2.71
CA ALA A 57 7.46 3.88 3.65
C ALA A 57 8.05 2.47 3.87
N GLY A 58 7.49 1.44 3.25
CA GLY A 58 7.96 0.06 3.40
C GLY A 58 7.55 -0.61 4.71
N PHE A 59 6.40 -0.25 5.25
CA PHE A 59 5.83 -0.83 6.46
C PHE A 59 5.09 -2.14 6.11
N ALA A 60 5.52 -3.22 6.74
CA ALA A 60 4.86 -4.52 6.69
C ALA A 60 4.02 -4.68 7.96
N CYS A 61 2.97 -3.86 8.09
CA CYS A 61 2.18 -3.66 9.29
C CYS A 61 0.71 -3.99 9.08
N MET A 62 0.07 -4.43 10.16
CA MET A 62 -1.35 -4.81 10.17
C MET A 62 -2.20 -3.83 10.96
N GLY A 63 -1.61 -3.03 11.85
CA GLY A 63 -2.25 -1.99 12.61
C GLY A 63 -1.68 -1.84 14.03
N SER A 64 -1.55 -0.61 14.51
CA SER A 64 -1.14 -0.28 15.86
C SER A 64 -2.33 -0.32 16.85
N VAL A 65 -2.04 -0.25 18.14
CA VAL A 65 -3.08 -0.29 19.19
C VAL A 65 -4.08 0.85 19.02
N THR A 66 -3.61 2.09 18.86
CA THR A 66 -4.51 3.24 18.75
C THR A 66 -5.27 3.27 17.42
N GLU A 67 -4.68 2.78 16.32
CA GLU A 67 -5.39 2.61 15.05
C GLU A 67 -6.53 1.58 15.15
N LEU A 68 -6.29 0.45 15.82
CA LEU A 68 -7.33 -0.58 16.02
C LEU A 68 -8.44 -0.09 16.95
N LEU A 69 -8.10 0.68 17.98
CA LEU A 69 -9.09 1.29 18.86
C LEU A 69 -9.93 2.36 18.14
N ASP A 70 -9.33 3.11 17.21
CA ASP A 70 -10.05 4.03 16.33
C ASP A 70 -10.97 3.27 15.36
N ASP A 71 -10.51 2.15 14.80
CA ASP A 71 -11.32 1.27 13.95
C ASP A 71 -12.56 0.76 14.71
N LEU A 72 -12.41 0.31 15.95
CA LEU A 72 -13.50 -0.17 16.81
C LEU A 72 -14.53 0.91 17.19
N GLN A 73 -14.26 2.19 16.98
CA GLN A 73 -15.27 3.24 17.15
C GLN A 73 -16.28 3.29 15.99
N HIS A 74 -15.90 2.75 14.82
CA HIS A 74 -16.67 2.83 13.59
C HIS A 74 -17.03 1.46 12.99
N MET A 75 -16.45 0.38 13.50
CA MET A 75 -16.59 -0.99 13.04
C MET A 75 -16.81 -1.92 14.23
N ASN A 76 -17.50 -3.03 14.02
CA ASN A 76 -17.60 -4.05 15.05
C ASN A 76 -16.32 -4.90 15.14
N GLU A 77 -16.21 -5.71 16.19
CA GLU A 77 -15.03 -6.55 16.46
C GLU A 77 -14.74 -7.53 15.31
N ASP A 78 -15.77 -8.21 14.78
CA ASP A 78 -15.60 -9.18 13.69
C ASP A 78 -15.05 -8.51 12.43
N GLU A 79 -15.48 -7.29 12.15
CA GLU A 79 -15.00 -6.49 11.01
C GLU A 79 -13.54 -6.08 11.18
N VAL A 80 -13.14 -5.65 12.38
CA VAL A 80 -11.74 -5.28 12.69
C VAL A 80 -10.84 -6.52 12.59
N VAL A 81 -11.25 -7.64 13.19
CA VAL A 81 -10.52 -8.92 13.13
C VAL A 81 -10.37 -9.39 11.68
N MET A 82 -11.44 -9.34 10.89
CA MET A 82 -11.41 -9.73 9.47
C MET A 82 -10.42 -8.86 8.67
N LEU A 83 -10.40 -7.54 8.86
CA LEU A 83 -9.44 -6.67 8.16
C LEU A 83 -8.01 -6.94 8.60
N TYR A 84 -7.79 -7.20 9.88
CA TYR A 84 -6.48 -7.57 10.41
C TYR A 84 -6.00 -8.90 9.80
N GLU A 85 -6.89 -9.89 9.72
CA GLU A 85 -6.62 -11.17 9.06
C GLU A 85 -6.26 -11.00 7.59
N TRP A 86 -6.98 -10.16 6.83
CA TRP A 86 -6.66 -9.91 5.44
C TRP A 86 -5.27 -9.28 5.27
N ARG A 87 -4.87 -8.40 6.19
CA ARG A 87 -3.53 -7.80 6.21
C ARG A 87 -2.47 -8.85 6.48
N GLU A 88 -2.70 -9.75 7.46
CA GLU A 88 -1.78 -10.87 7.77
C GLU A 88 -1.66 -11.83 6.58
N LEU A 89 -2.79 -12.28 6.03
CA LEU A 89 -2.83 -13.19 4.88
C LEU A 89 -2.10 -12.61 3.66
N GLY A 90 -2.35 -11.35 3.36
CA GLY A 90 -1.76 -10.67 2.21
C GLY A 90 -0.25 -10.49 2.36
N LEU A 91 0.21 -10.10 3.55
CA LEU A 91 1.64 -9.98 3.85
C LEU A 91 2.35 -11.34 3.79
N ARG A 92 1.74 -12.36 4.38
CA ARG A 92 2.26 -13.74 4.32
C ARG A 92 2.33 -14.27 2.90
N LEU A 93 1.30 -14.03 2.08
CA LEU A 93 1.29 -14.41 0.66
C LEU A 93 2.38 -13.70 -0.14
N LEU A 94 2.56 -12.40 0.06
CA LEU A 94 3.61 -11.60 -0.57
C LEU A 94 5.00 -12.16 -0.25
N ARG A 95 5.29 -12.38 1.04
CA ARG A 95 6.57 -12.92 1.53
C ARG A 95 6.83 -14.34 1.02
N LYS A 96 5.81 -15.22 1.08
CA LYS A 96 5.89 -16.59 0.57
C LYS A 96 6.21 -16.62 -0.93
N ARG A 97 5.59 -15.73 -1.70
CA ARG A 97 5.73 -15.67 -3.17
C ARG A 97 7.09 -15.13 -3.60
N LEU A 98 7.56 -14.09 -2.96
CA LEU A 98 8.76 -13.38 -3.40
C LEU A 98 10.03 -13.78 -2.63
N GLY A 99 9.90 -14.19 -1.37
CA GLY A 99 10.99 -14.44 -0.44
C GLY A 99 11.47 -13.15 0.24
N ASP A 100 11.76 -13.26 1.54
CA ASP A 100 12.10 -12.11 2.41
C ASP A 100 13.34 -11.35 1.92
N GLU A 101 14.38 -12.06 1.50
CA GLU A 101 15.62 -11.47 0.99
C GLU A 101 15.37 -10.57 -0.24
N LYS A 102 14.56 -11.02 -1.20
CA LYS A 102 14.32 -10.28 -2.44
C LYS A 102 13.49 -9.00 -2.25
N ILE A 103 12.75 -8.94 -1.17
CA ILE A 103 11.93 -7.76 -0.83
C ILE A 103 12.56 -6.92 0.29
N GLY A 104 13.72 -7.33 0.80
CA GLY A 104 14.39 -6.68 1.92
C GLY A 104 13.54 -6.68 3.19
N TYR A 105 12.78 -7.77 3.43
CA TYR A 105 11.97 -7.88 4.64
C TYR A 105 12.85 -8.17 5.85
N ALA A 106 12.61 -7.42 6.94
CA ALA A 106 13.23 -7.63 8.24
C ALA A 106 12.18 -7.59 9.35
N ALA A 107 12.19 -8.60 10.23
CA ALA A 107 11.29 -8.70 11.37
C ALA A 107 11.82 -7.89 12.57
N ASN A 108 12.08 -6.60 12.37
CA ASN A 108 12.62 -5.70 13.41
C ASN A 108 11.53 -5.16 14.36
N GLY A 109 10.28 -5.60 14.19
CA GLY A 109 9.13 -5.16 14.97
C GLY A 109 8.54 -3.85 14.48
N SER A 110 7.36 -3.56 15.01
CA SER A 110 6.67 -2.29 14.88
C SER A 110 6.42 -1.72 16.25
N TYR A 111 6.53 -0.42 16.39
CA TYR A 111 6.42 0.27 17.66
C TYR A 111 5.45 1.44 17.56
N GLU A 112 4.72 1.68 18.64
CA GLU A 112 3.82 2.83 18.74
C GLU A 112 4.27 3.71 19.92
N LEU A 113 4.61 4.98 19.62
CA LEU A 113 4.90 5.98 20.63
C LEU A 113 3.59 6.55 21.16
N ILE A 114 3.33 6.34 22.43
CA ILE A 114 2.10 6.76 23.11
C ILE A 114 2.39 8.08 23.82
N SER A 115 1.62 9.12 23.47
CA SER A 115 1.63 10.41 24.15
C SER A 115 0.72 10.41 25.39
N GLU A 116 0.80 11.46 26.22
CA GLU A 116 -0.10 11.65 27.37
C GLU A 116 -1.58 11.58 26.95
N ALA A 117 -1.93 12.14 25.81
CA ALA A 117 -3.31 12.13 25.29
C ALA A 117 -3.83 10.75 24.93
N GLU A 118 -2.95 9.77 24.70
CA GLU A 118 -3.27 8.41 24.27
C GLU A 118 -3.02 7.36 25.38
N ILE A 119 -2.63 7.78 26.58
CA ILE A 119 -2.17 6.90 27.66
C ILE A 119 -3.22 5.83 28.04
N GLU A 120 -4.51 6.12 27.91
CA GLU A 120 -5.60 5.19 28.18
C GLU A 120 -5.61 3.98 27.24
N ALA A 121 -4.95 4.07 26.07
CA ALA A 121 -4.82 2.95 25.14
C ALA A 121 -4.05 1.76 25.76
N LEU A 122 -3.17 2.02 26.73
CA LEU A 122 -2.42 0.97 27.44
C LEU A 122 -3.33 -0.02 28.15
N ASN A 123 -4.48 0.43 28.67
CA ASN A 123 -5.47 -0.38 29.35
C ASN A 123 -6.20 -1.35 28.39
N LYS A 124 -6.01 -1.20 27.08
CA LYS A 124 -6.66 -2.00 26.03
C LYS A 124 -5.74 -3.03 25.38
N ILE A 125 -4.46 -3.08 25.74
CA ILE A 125 -3.49 -4.00 25.13
C ILE A 125 -3.91 -5.47 25.29
N ASP A 126 -4.29 -5.89 26.50
CA ASP A 126 -4.72 -7.28 26.73
C ASP A 126 -6.01 -7.60 25.98
N TYR A 127 -6.99 -6.68 25.98
CA TYR A 127 -8.23 -6.83 25.19
C TYR A 127 -7.94 -7.03 23.71
N LEU A 128 -7.08 -6.22 23.10
CA LEU A 128 -6.73 -6.36 21.68
C LEU A 128 -5.93 -7.64 21.41
N ASN A 129 -5.05 -8.05 22.32
CA ASN A 129 -4.36 -9.32 22.21
C ASN A 129 -5.32 -10.52 22.24
N GLU A 130 -6.36 -10.48 23.07
CA GLU A 130 -7.40 -11.51 23.12
C GLU A 130 -8.25 -11.49 21.85
N LEU A 131 -8.67 -10.31 21.40
CA LEU A 131 -9.45 -10.11 20.19
C LEU A 131 -8.74 -10.65 18.93
N LEU A 132 -7.43 -10.42 18.81
CA LEU A 132 -6.63 -10.83 17.66
C LEU A 132 -6.05 -12.26 17.78
N HIS A 133 -6.21 -12.92 18.92
CA HIS A 133 -5.67 -14.26 19.15
C HIS A 133 -6.08 -15.30 18.10
N PRO A 134 -7.33 -15.31 17.56
CA PRO A 134 -7.72 -16.23 16.51
C PRO A 134 -6.89 -16.10 15.21
N VAL A 135 -6.36 -14.89 14.93
CA VAL A 135 -5.54 -14.62 13.75
C VAL A 135 -4.05 -14.88 14.03
N MET A 136 -3.55 -14.38 15.18
CA MET A 136 -2.12 -14.34 15.45
C MET A 136 -1.60 -15.55 16.24
N ALA A 137 -2.48 -16.28 16.94
CA ALA A 137 -2.15 -17.39 17.84
C ALA A 137 -1.09 -17.04 18.92
N GLN A 138 -0.83 -15.75 19.14
CA GLN A 138 0.08 -15.22 20.16
C GLN A 138 -0.29 -13.77 20.49
N LYS A 139 0.23 -13.26 21.62
CA LYS A 139 0.08 -11.83 21.96
C LYS A 139 0.90 -10.99 20.97
N ALA A 140 0.21 -10.15 20.19
CA ALA A 140 0.85 -9.25 19.23
C ALA A 140 1.53 -8.06 19.92
N PHE A 141 0.85 -7.47 20.91
CA PHE A 141 1.25 -6.23 21.56
C PHE A 141 1.80 -6.45 22.96
N LYS A 142 2.88 -5.74 23.28
CA LYS A 142 3.48 -5.67 24.62
C LYS A 142 4.12 -4.31 24.88
N LEU A 143 4.29 -3.94 26.15
CA LEU A 143 5.02 -2.74 26.52
C LEU A 143 6.54 -2.93 26.32
N ALA A 144 7.18 -1.87 25.81
CA ALA A 144 8.62 -1.81 25.54
C ALA A 144 9.26 -0.51 26.04
N ASN A 145 8.79 0.05 27.17
CA ASN A 145 9.19 1.38 27.66
C ASN A 145 10.70 1.54 27.89
N HIS A 146 11.41 0.43 28.20
CA HIS A 146 12.87 0.47 28.35
C HIS A 146 13.60 0.94 27.08
N LYS A 147 12.97 0.74 25.90
CA LYS A 147 13.53 1.16 24.61
C LYS A 147 13.42 2.66 24.35
N ILE A 148 12.57 3.42 25.06
CA ILE A 148 12.41 4.86 24.87
C ILE A 148 13.77 5.58 25.04
N VAL A 149 14.43 5.33 26.18
CA VAL A 149 15.75 5.90 26.48
C VAL A 149 16.84 5.28 25.61
N GLU A 150 16.78 3.95 25.39
CA GLU A 150 17.74 3.22 24.56
C GLU A 150 17.77 3.79 23.12
N TYR A 151 16.61 4.06 22.55
CA TYR A 151 16.48 4.56 21.19
C TYR A 151 16.64 6.07 21.06
N GLY A 152 16.57 6.80 22.19
CA GLY A 152 16.79 8.25 22.25
C GLY A 152 15.58 9.08 21.82
N PHE A 153 14.36 8.54 21.94
CA PHE A 153 13.15 9.29 21.72
C PHE A 153 12.89 10.31 22.84
N SER A 154 12.17 11.39 22.50
CA SER A 154 11.82 12.43 23.45
C SER A 154 10.99 11.89 24.62
N PRO A 155 11.49 11.94 25.86
CA PRO A 155 10.74 11.51 27.03
C PRO A 155 9.63 12.49 27.43
N SER A 156 9.63 13.71 26.89
CA SER A 156 8.57 14.70 27.11
C SER A 156 7.36 14.48 26.20
N TYR A 157 7.48 13.66 25.18
CA TYR A 157 6.39 13.27 24.29
C TYR A 157 5.97 11.81 24.50
N THR A 158 6.95 10.92 24.67
CA THR A 158 6.72 9.46 24.66
C THR A 158 6.57 8.96 26.08
N GLU A 159 5.33 8.88 26.56
CA GLU A 159 4.97 8.34 27.88
C GLU A 159 5.11 6.82 27.95
N ALA A 160 4.82 6.14 26.84
CA ALA A 160 4.96 4.70 26.71
C ALA A 160 5.32 4.30 25.28
N LEU A 161 5.90 3.11 25.15
CA LEU A 161 6.19 2.47 23.87
C LEU A 161 5.54 1.09 23.84
N ILE A 162 4.68 0.85 22.86
CA ILE A 162 4.07 -0.45 22.60
C ILE A 162 4.83 -1.09 21.44
N GLU A 163 5.23 -2.35 21.58
CA GLU A 163 5.86 -3.16 20.53
C GLU A 163 4.86 -4.15 19.98
N ASN A 164 4.70 -4.20 18.65
CA ASN A 164 4.05 -5.29 17.94
C ASN A 164 5.14 -6.19 17.34
N ILE A 165 5.25 -7.41 17.87
CA ILE A 165 6.29 -8.37 17.47
C ILE A 165 5.97 -9.12 16.17
N CYS A 166 4.76 -8.97 15.64
CA CYS A 166 4.26 -9.69 14.46
C CYS A 166 4.51 -8.92 13.17
N GLU A 167 5.01 -7.70 13.27
CA GLU A 167 5.20 -6.77 12.16
C GLU A 167 6.69 -6.54 11.87
N GLY A 168 6.93 -5.89 10.74
CA GLY A 168 8.30 -5.60 10.31
C GLY A 168 8.35 -4.56 9.20
N GLU A 169 9.45 -4.54 8.52
CA GLU A 169 9.76 -3.60 7.46
C GLU A 169 10.19 -4.30 6.19
N LEU A 170 10.05 -3.61 5.05
CA LEU A 170 10.56 -4.08 3.76
C LEU A 170 11.06 -2.91 2.92
N ASN A 171 11.73 -3.22 1.82
CA ASN A 171 12.13 -2.23 0.83
C ASN A 171 11.10 -2.18 -0.31
N SER A 172 10.33 -1.08 -0.40
CA SER A 172 9.26 -0.92 -1.40
C SER A 172 9.75 -1.01 -2.84
N GLY A 173 10.95 -0.52 -3.12
CA GLY A 173 11.56 -0.59 -4.44
C GLY A 173 11.96 -2.01 -4.83
N MET A 174 12.63 -2.73 -3.90
CA MET A 174 12.98 -4.15 -4.08
C MET A 174 11.73 -5.01 -4.23
N MET A 175 10.72 -4.79 -3.39
CA MET A 175 9.44 -5.50 -3.43
C MET A 175 8.77 -5.34 -4.80
N MET A 176 8.62 -4.13 -5.30
CA MET A 176 7.97 -3.89 -6.59
C MET A 176 8.77 -4.45 -7.76
N LYS A 177 10.11 -4.36 -7.71
CA LYS A 177 10.98 -4.98 -8.70
C LYS A 177 10.85 -6.50 -8.70
N ALA A 178 10.84 -7.12 -7.53
CA ALA A 178 10.68 -8.57 -7.37
C ALA A 178 9.29 -9.04 -7.82
N LEU A 179 8.23 -8.29 -7.48
CA LEU A 179 6.85 -8.63 -7.85
C LEU A 179 6.64 -8.56 -9.37
N MET A 180 7.18 -7.52 -10.03
CA MET A 180 7.12 -7.40 -11.49
C MET A 180 7.90 -8.53 -12.17
N ALA A 181 9.11 -8.82 -11.70
CA ALA A 181 9.90 -9.91 -12.24
C ALA A 181 9.23 -11.28 -12.07
N TYR A 182 8.57 -11.50 -10.93
CA TYR A 182 7.82 -12.72 -10.66
C TYR A 182 6.58 -12.83 -11.58
N ALA A 183 5.82 -11.76 -11.78
CA ALA A 183 4.70 -11.74 -12.71
C ALA A 183 5.12 -12.11 -14.13
N MET A 184 6.20 -11.50 -14.61
CA MET A 184 6.76 -11.81 -15.95
C MET A 184 7.27 -13.26 -16.03
N HIS A 185 7.89 -13.77 -14.98
CA HIS A 185 8.31 -15.18 -14.90
C HIS A 185 7.13 -16.17 -14.98
N CYS A 186 5.97 -15.80 -14.42
CA CYS A 186 4.73 -16.56 -14.56
C CYS A 186 4.09 -16.47 -15.96
N GLY A 187 4.67 -15.67 -16.88
CA GLY A 187 4.16 -15.47 -18.24
C GLY A 187 3.09 -14.37 -18.34
N VAL A 188 3.10 -13.41 -17.41
CA VAL A 188 2.32 -12.17 -17.53
C VAL A 188 3.08 -11.20 -18.43
N GLU A 189 2.39 -10.65 -19.45
CA GLU A 189 2.93 -9.51 -20.19
C GLU A 189 2.68 -8.21 -19.42
N VAL A 190 3.69 -7.33 -19.38
CA VAL A 190 3.55 -6.01 -18.74
C VAL A 190 3.95 -4.94 -19.76
N LYS A 191 3.05 -4.01 -20.04
CA LYS A 191 3.30 -2.85 -20.89
C LYS A 191 3.23 -1.58 -20.03
N THR A 192 4.33 -0.82 -20.01
CA THR A 192 4.44 0.50 -19.36
C THR A 192 4.30 1.61 -20.39
N GLY A 193 3.97 2.84 -19.94
CA GLY A 193 3.63 3.94 -20.84
C GLY A 193 2.28 3.71 -21.56
N ALA A 194 1.43 2.83 -21.04
CA ALA A 194 0.19 2.37 -21.64
C ALA A 194 -1.02 2.84 -20.80
N GLU A 195 -1.41 4.11 -20.97
CA GLU A 195 -2.57 4.66 -20.25
C GLU A 195 -3.87 4.19 -20.89
N VAL A 196 -4.67 3.45 -20.12
CA VAL A 196 -6.05 3.13 -20.53
C VAL A 196 -6.91 4.37 -20.31
N VAL A 197 -7.56 4.82 -21.37
CA VAL A 197 -8.40 6.02 -21.35
C VAL A 197 -9.90 5.70 -21.34
N ARG A 198 -10.28 4.56 -21.90
CA ARG A 198 -11.67 4.09 -21.95
C ARG A 198 -11.72 2.57 -22.07
N PHE A 199 -12.82 2.00 -21.66
CA PHE A 199 -13.20 0.61 -21.97
C PHE A 199 -14.71 0.53 -22.20
N GLU A 200 -15.13 -0.53 -22.92
CA GLU A 200 -16.54 -0.78 -23.20
C GLU A 200 -16.78 -2.30 -23.35
N GLU A 201 -17.78 -2.81 -22.66
CA GLU A 201 -18.21 -4.20 -22.83
C GLU A 201 -19.07 -4.34 -24.09
N VAL A 202 -18.63 -5.17 -25.04
CA VAL A 202 -19.29 -5.37 -26.32
C VAL A 202 -19.46 -6.87 -26.58
N GLY A 203 -20.68 -7.36 -26.43
CA GLY A 203 -20.98 -8.79 -26.60
C GLY A 203 -20.24 -9.66 -25.61
N HIS A 204 -19.31 -10.45 -26.11
CA HIS A 204 -18.52 -11.39 -25.28
C HIS A 204 -17.08 -10.91 -24.99
N LYS A 205 -16.76 -9.69 -25.32
CA LYS A 205 -15.45 -9.09 -25.13
C LYS A 205 -15.55 -7.73 -24.43
N VAL A 206 -14.44 -7.27 -23.92
CA VAL A 206 -14.25 -5.89 -23.46
C VAL A 206 -13.26 -5.23 -24.42
N ASN A 207 -13.67 -4.14 -25.04
CA ASN A 207 -12.79 -3.27 -25.79
C ASN A 207 -12.06 -2.35 -24.81
N VAL A 208 -10.75 -2.22 -24.95
CA VAL A 208 -9.89 -1.38 -24.09
C VAL A 208 -9.10 -0.42 -24.96
N GLU A 209 -9.28 0.87 -24.73
CA GLU A 209 -8.61 1.94 -25.46
C GLU A 209 -7.37 2.39 -24.69
N VAL A 210 -6.20 2.20 -25.30
CA VAL A 210 -4.91 2.57 -24.72
C VAL A 210 -4.32 3.74 -25.50
N LYS A 211 -3.88 4.77 -24.79
CA LYS A 211 -3.21 5.92 -25.40
C LYS A 211 -1.77 5.54 -25.77
N ASP A 212 -1.41 5.68 -27.04
CA ASP A 212 -0.02 5.63 -27.50
C ASP A 212 0.63 7.02 -27.25
N PRO A 213 1.56 7.14 -26.28
CA PRO A 213 2.16 8.42 -25.98
C PRO A 213 3.09 8.95 -27.08
N PHE A 214 3.58 8.07 -27.97
CA PHE A 214 4.49 8.43 -29.02
C PHE A 214 3.75 8.99 -30.24
N ARG A 215 2.65 8.35 -30.65
CA ARG A 215 1.87 8.74 -31.84
C ARG A 215 0.68 9.64 -31.50
N ASN A 216 0.33 9.75 -30.23
CA ASN A 216 -0.90 10.38 -29.73
C ASN A 216 -2.18 9.79 -30.38
N GLU A 217 -2.14 8.50 -30.69
CA GLU A 217 -3.23 7.71 -31.24
C GLU A 217 -3.83 6.82 -30.14
N ILE A 218 -5.03 6.28 -30.39
CA ILE A 218 -5.65 5.27 -29.55
C ILE A 218 -5.34 3.90 -30.12
N TRP A 219 -4.83 3.04 -29.25
CA TRP A 219 -4.55 1.66 -29.54
C TRP A 219 -5.66 0.76 -28.97
N PRO A 220 -6.49 0.17 -29.81
CA PRO A 220 -7.58 -0.71 -29.36
C PRO A 220 -7.04 -2.10 -29.02
N LEU A 221 -7.40 -2.58 -27.84
CA LEU A 221 -7.20 -3.96 -27.38
C LEU A 221 -8.54 -4.60 -27.07
N THR A 222 -8.60 -5.92 -27.08
CA THR A 222 -9.77 -6.69 -26.64
C THR A 222 -9.38 -7.70 -25.57
N CYS A 223 -10.31 -8.01 -24.66
CA CYS A 223 -10.13 -9.10 -23.71
C CYS A 223 -11.44 -9.79 -23.34
N ASP A 224 -11.33 -10.99 -22.79
CA ASP A 224 -12.50 -11.71 -22.23
C ASP A 224 -12.93 -11.08 -20.91
N THR A 225 -11.95 -10.68 -20.06
CA THR A 225 -12.21 -9.99 -18.80
C THR A 225 -11.21 -8.88 -18.53
N LEU A 226 -11.67 -7.83 -17.83
CA LEU A 226 -10.92 -6.65 -17.45
C LEU A 226 -10.90 -6.48 -15.93
N SER A 227 -9.72 -6.33 -15.34
CA SER A 227 -9.54 -6.01 -13.91
C SER A 227 -9.01 -4.59 -13.75
N ILE A 228 -9.69 -3.76 -12.94
CA ILE A 228 -9.32 -2.36 -12.68
C ILE A 228 -8.66 -2.28 -11.30
N CYS A 229 -7.33 -2.07 -11.27
CA CYS A 229 -6.48 -2.05 -10.07
C CYS A 229 -5.73 -0.70 -9.94
N THR A 230 -6.43 0.40 -10.24
CA THR A 230 -5.86 1.75 -10.36
C THR A 230 -5.93 2.58 -9.07
N ASN A 231 -6.35 1.97 -7.96
CA ASN A 231 -6.42 2.55 -6.61
C ASN A 231 -7.04 3.96 -6.60
N ALA A 232 -6.30 5.00 -6.22
CA ALA A 232 -6.80 6.38 -6.15
C ALA A 232 -7.27 6.95 -7.50
N PHE A 233 -6.82 6.38 -8.61
CA PHE A 233 -7.15 6.86 -9.95
C PHE A 233 -8.35 6.16 -10.59
N THR A 234 -9.02 5.27 -9.85
CA THR A 234 -10.12 4.43 -10.36
C THR A 234 -11.30 5.26 -10.88
N LYS A 235 -11.60 6.42 -10.27
CA LYS A 235 -12.67 7.32 -10.75
C LYS A 235 -12.49 7.82 -12.18
N LYS A 236 -11.29 7.80 -12.73
CA LYS A 236 -11.06 8.14 -14.14
C LYS A 236 -11.73 7.14 -15.10
N LEU A 237 -11.84 5.88 -14.67
CA LEU A 237 -12.41 4.79 -15.45
C LEU A 237 -13.82 4.39 -14.98
N LEU A 238 -14.06 4.52 -13.68
CA LEU A 238 -15.33 4.21 -13.00
C LEU A 238 -15.74 5.43 -12.14
N PRO A 239 -16.44 6.43 -12.71
CA PRO A 239 -16.75 7.69 -12.01
C PRO A 239 -17.61 7.51 -10.75
N GLU A 240 -18.47 6.50 -10.72
CA GLU A 240 -19.47 6.27 -9.67
C GLU A 240 -18.93 5.55 -8.41
N VAL A 241 -17.64 5.16 -8.39
CA VAL A 241 -17.10 4.44 -7.22
C VAL A 241 -16.78 5.38 -6.08
N ASP A 242 -16.97 4.89 -4.86
CA ASP A 242 -16.56 5.60 -3.65
C ASP A 242 -15.03 5.49 -3.46
N VAL A 243 -14.32 6.43 -4.03
CA VAL A 243 -12.86 6.58 -3.89
C VAL A 243 -12.50 8.05 -3.80
N THR A 244 -11.81 8.41 -2.74
CA THR A 244 -11.23 9.75 -2.55
C THR A 244 -9.71 9.62 -2.50
N PRO A 245 -8.96 10.37 -3.31
CA PRO A 245 -7.51 10.38 -3.22
C PRO A 245 -7.07 10.99 -1.89
N GLY A 246 -5.97 10.48 -1.35
CA GLY A 246 -5.34 11.06 -0.16
C GLY A 246 -3.84 11.08 -0.34
N ARG A 247 -3.29 12.28 -0.48
CA ARG A 247 -1.85 12.47 -0.63
C ARG A 247 -1.17 12.28 0.72
N GLY A 248 -0.16 11.41 0.77
CA GLY A 248 0.75 11.26 1.91
C GLY A 248 2.09 11.91 1.61
N GLN A 249 2.59 12.69 2.56
CA GLN A 249 3.86 13.39 2.46
C GLN A 249 4.95 12.60 3.18
N ILE A 250 6.15 12.56 2.61
CA ILE A 250 7.30 11.86 3.19
C ILE A 250 8.55 12.73 3.04
N LEU A 251 9.43 12.65 4.03
CA LEU A 251 10.81 13.12 3.96
C LEU A 251 11.78 12.02 4.40
N ILE A 252 13.03 12.13 3.98
CA ILE A 252 14.13 11.27 4.44
C ILE A 252 15.36 12.12 4.70
N THR A 253 16.07 11.81 5.79
CA THR A 253 17.30 12.52 6.15
C THR A 253 18.51 12.06 5.34
N ASP A 254 19.60 12.81 5.38
CA ASP A 254 20.93 12.27 5.11
C ASP A 254 21.30 11.19 6.10
N PRO A 255 22.32 10.36 5.85
CA PRO A 255 22.78 9.37 6.80
C PRO A 255 23.21 10.00 8.13
N ILE A 256 22.72 9.44 9.23
CA ILE A 256 22.98 9.87 10.59
C ILE A 256 23.81 8.78 11.28
N ASN A 257 24.97 9.15 11.79
CA ASN A 257 25.82 8.21 12.49
C ASN A 257 25.24 7.87 13.87
N GLY A 258 25.21 6.58 14.20
CA GLY A 258 24.85 6.11 15.52
C GLY A 258 23.34 6.11 15.83
N LEU A 259 22.48 6.03 14.80
CA LEU A 259 21.05 5.75 15.03
C LEU A 259 20.90 4.45 15.83
N LYS A 260 20.10 4.51 16.88
CA LYS A 260 19.98 3.45 17.89
C LYS A 260 18.76 2.55 17.69
N PHE A 261 17.86 2.92 16.80
CA PHE A 261 16.61 2.20 16.58
C PHE A 261 16.55 1.57 15.18
N LYS A 262 15.81 0.47 15.09
CA LYS A 262 15.42 -0.23 13.88
C LYS A 262 13.95 -0.62 13.99
N GLY A 263 13.37 -1.03 12.87
CA GLY A 263 11.95 -1.33 12.80
C GLY A 263 11.13 -0.11 12.37
N VAL A 264 9.82 -0.23 12.49
CA VAL A 264 8.87 0.78 12.07
C VAL A 264 8.14 1.36 13.26
N TYR A 265 7.76 2.62 13.17
CA TYR A 265 7.21 3.38 14.30
C TYR A 265 5.99 4.17 13.86
N HIS A 266 4.98 4.21 14.73
CA HIS A 266 3.75 4.98 14.56
C HIS A 266 3.55 5.89 15.77
N PHE A 267 2.85 7.00 15.58
CA PHE A 267 2.35 7.85 16.65
C PHE A 267 1.15 8.69 16.18
N ASP A 268 0.43 9.33 17.09
CA ASP A 268 -0.77 10.10 16.81
C ASP A 268 -1.78 9.29 15.96
N LYS A 269 -2.23 8.15 16.49
CA LYS A 269 -3.19 7.23 15.84
C LYS A 269 -2.78 6.80 14.41
N GLY A 270 -1.47 6.63 14.17
CA GLY A 270 -0.94 6.24 12.87
C GLY A 270 -0.89 7.37 11.84
N TYR A 271 -1.25 8.62 12.21
CA TYR A 271 -1.11 9.77 11.30
C TYR A 271 0.33 10.11 11.00
N TYR A 272 1.27 9.75 11.87
CA TYR A 272 2.70 9.86 11.64
C TYR A 272 3.35 8.48 11.74
N TYR A 273 4.32 8.25 10.86
CA TYR A 273 5.03 6.98 10.79
C TYR A 273 6.48 7.21 10.36
N PHE A 274 7.42 6.53 11.00
CA PHE A 274 8.83 6.65 10.67
C PHE A 274 9.58 5.33 10.82
N ARG A 275 10.75 5.26 10.21
CA ARG A 275 11.66 4.12 10.34
C ARG A 275 13.11 4.53 10.06
N GLU A 276 14.05 3.70 10.52
CA GLU A 276 15.42 3.71 10.01
C GLU A 276 15.48 2.98 8.67
N ILE A 277 16.29 3.48 7.73
CA ILE A 277 16.68 2.82 6.50
C ILE A 277 18.04 3.31 6.03
N ASP A 278 19.01 2.43 5.90
CA ASP A 278 20.39 2.72 5.44
C ASP A 278 21.06 3.87 6.23
N GLY A 279 20.89 3.88 7.56
CA GLY A 279 21.41 4.93 8.44
C GLY A 279 20.67 6.26 8.36
N ARG A 280 19.50 6.31 7.75
CA ARG A 280 18.64 7.49 7.56
C ARG A 280 17.34 7.33 8.34
N VAL A 281 16.68 8.44 8.63
CA VAL A 281 15.30 8.41 9.14
C VAL A 281 14.37 8.83 8.03
N LEU A 282 13.44 7.92 7.68
CA LEU A 282 12.31 8.20 6.82
C LEU A 282 11.11 8.52 7.72
N LEU A 283 10.47 9.67 7.53
CA LEU A 283 9.27 10.10 8.26
C LEU A 283 8.19 10.53 7.29
N GLY A 284 6.98 10.03 7.48
CA GLY A 284 5.80 10.44 6.73
C GLY A 284 4.62 10.73 7.65
N GLY A 285 3.60 11.36 7.09
CA GLY A 285 2.36 11.65 7.83
C GLY A 285 1.83 13.05 7.66
N GLY A 286 1.13 13.55 8.70
CA GLY A 286 0.61 14.91 8.78
C GLY A 286 -0.60 15.22 7.90
N ARG A 287 -1.21 14.23 7.23
CA ARG A 287 -2.40 14.45 6.40
C ARG A 287 -3.59 14.98 7.21
N ASN A 288 -3.68 14.64 8.49
CA ASN A 288 -4.69 15.14 9.42
C ASN A 288 -4.65 16.66 9.64
N LEU A 289 -3.54 17.32 9.34
CA LEU A 289 -3.43 18.78 9.41
C LEU A 289 -4.24 19.50 8.32
N ASP A 290 -4.45 18.86 7.17
CA ASP A 290 -5.20 19.45 6.05
C ASP A 290 -5.78 18.38 5.11
N PHE A 291 -6.75 17.62 5.58
CA PHE A 291 -7.43 16.59 4.77
C PHE A 291 -7.97 17.12 3.45
N LYS A 292 -8.41 18.39 3.42
CA LYS A 292 -9.00 19.00 2.23
C LYS A 292 -7.96 19.26 1.15
N ALA A 293 -6.81 19.82 1.49
CA ALA A 293 -5.72 20.06 0.55
C ALA A 293 -5.06 18.75 0.10
N GLU A 294 -5.01 17.74 0.98
CA GLU A 294 -4.44 16.44 0.67
C GLU A 294 -5.41 15.50 -0.08
N ALA A 295 -6.68 15.89 -0.31
CA ALA A 295 -7.62 15.16 -1.17
C ALA A 295 -7.35 15.47 -2.65
N THR A 296 -6.19 15.09 -3.16
CA THR A 296 -5.69 15.44 -4.50
C THR A 296 -4.93 14.32 -5.17
N HIS A 297 -4.85 14.36 -6.51
CA HIS A 297 -4.00 13.49 -7.33
C HIS A 297 -2.64 14.13 -7.68
N SER A 298 -2.38 15.38 -7.23
CA SER A 298 -1.07 16.03 -7.40
C SER A 298 -0.02 15.38 -6.51
N PHE A 299 1.21 15.30 -7.03
CA PHE A 299 2.39 14.86 -6.27
C PHE A 299 3.17 16.04 -5.67
N ASP A 300 2.62 17.26 -5.71
CA ASP A 300 3.23 18.44 -5.14
C ASP A 300 3.37 18.31 -3.62
N LEU A 301 4.39 18.95 -3.06
CA LEU A 301 4.59 18.98 -1.62
C LEU A 301 3.72 20.05 -0.97
N ASN A 302 3.28 19.78 0.26
CA ASN A 302 2.57 20.73 1.10
C ASN A 302 3.56 21.26 2.16
N GLU A 303 3.93 22.53 2.05
CA GLU A 303 4.94 23.15 2.91
C GLU A 303 4.56 23.10 4.39
N ARG A 304 3.27 23.26 4.73
CA ARG A 304 2.79 23.17 6.12
C ARG A 304 3.05 21.78 6.70
N ILE A 305 2.75 20.73 5.95
CA ILE A 305 2.97 19.35 6.39
C ILE A 305 4.47 19.05 6.43
N GLN A 306 5.25 19.49 5.43
CA GLN A 306 6.69 19.27 5.42
C GLN A 306 7.39 19.94 6.61
N SER A 307 6.98 21.16 6.98
CA SER A 307 7.52 21.86 8.16
C SER A 307 7.12 21.16 9.45
N ASP A 308 5.91 20.64 9.56
CA ASP A 308 5.47 19.86 10.71
C ASP A 308 6.24 18.54 10.84
N LEU A 309 6.49 17.83 9.72
CA LEU A 309 7.33 16.63 9.75
C LEU A 309 8.75 16.92 10.25
N GLU A 310 9.37 18.03 9.84
CA GLU A 310 10.69 18.42 10.35
C GLU A 310 10.65 18.74 11.85
N GLN A 311 9.59 19.41 12.29
CA GLN A 311 9.41 19.70 13.72
C GLN A 311 9.25 18.41 14.52
N LYS A 312 8.41 17.46 14.08
CA LYS A 312 8.25 16.14 14.72
C LYS A 312 9.56 15.35 14.76
N LEU A 313 10.32 15.40 13.66
CA LEU A 313 11.63 14.77 13.60
C LEU A 313 12.57 15.32 14.68
N LYS A 314 12.63 16.64 14.81
CA LYS A 314 13.49 17.34 15.78
C LYS A 314 13.01 17.19 17.23
N GLU A 315 11.71 17.24 17.49
CA GLU A 315 11.20 17.30 18.87
C GLU A 315 10.91 15.93 19.47
N ILE A 316 10.58 14.92 18.64
CA ILE A 316 10.12 13.62 19.10
C ILE A 316 11.14 12.52 18.81
N ILE A 317 11.63 12.45 17.57
CA ILE A 317 12.39 11.29 17.08
C ILE A 317 13.89 11.46 17.31
N LEU A 318 14.40 12.65 17.06
CA LEU A 318 15.83 12.99 17.09
C LEU A 318 16.10 14.26 17.94
N PRO A 319 15.65 14.34 19.22
CA PRO A 319 15.71 15.58 20.00
C PRO A 319 17.13 16.11 20.19
N ASP A 320 18.11 15.21 20.27
CA ASP A 320 19.52 15.56 20.55
C ASP A 320 20.44 15.30 19.34
N THR A 321 19.87 15.19 18.13
CA THR A 321 20.63 14.78 16.95
C THR A 321 20.48 15.79 15.82
N GLU A 322 21.59 16.29 15.31
CA GLU A 322 21.61 17.12 14.10
C GLU A 322 21.33 16.27 12.85
N PHE A 323 20.52 16.80 11.96
CA PHE A 323 20.17 16.15 10.69
C PHE A 323 19.98 17.15 9.56
N THR A 324 20.08 16.67 8.34
CA THR A 324 19.69 17.38 7.11
C THR A 324 18.72 16.53 6.31
N ILE A 325 17.86 17.17 5.53
CA ILE A 325 16.87 16.46 4.72
C ILE A 325 17.43 16.22 3.31
N ALA A 326 17.62 14.95 2.97
CA ALA A 326 18.13 14.54 1.67
C ALA A 326 17.07 14.61 0.57
N GLN A 327 15.83 14.18 0.85
CA GLN A 327 14.78 14.08 -0.16
C GLN A 327 13.40 14.16 0.46
N ARG A 328 12.43 14.64 -0.36
CA ARG A 328 11.01 14.70 -0.05
C ARG A 328 10.20 14.18 -1.23
N TRP A 329 9.10 13.51 -0.95
CA TRP A 329 8.17 13.07 -1.99
C TRP A 329 6.75 12.91 -1.44
N ALA A 330 5.80 12.70 -2.34
CA ALA A 330 4.44 12.36 -1.98
C ALA A 330 3.97 11.09 -2.68
N GLY A 331 3.03 10.37 -2.06
CA GLY A 331 2.32 9.24 -2.63
C GLY A 331 0.81 9.46 -2.55
N ILE A 332 0.05 8.89 -3.48
CA ILE A 332 -1.40 9.06 -3.51
C ILE A 332 -2.08 7.76 -3.08
N MET A 333 -2.67 7.77 -1.90
CA MET A 333 -3.49 6.70 -1.35
C MET A 333 -4.95 6.83 -1.80
N ALA A 334 -5.78 5.83 -1.52
CA ALA A 334 -7.20 5.83 -1.79
C ALA A 334 -7.99 5.54 -0.53
N PHE A 335 -8.95 6.38 -0.24
CA PHE A 335 -9.87 6.30 0.89
C PHE A 335 -11.33 6.28 0.40
N GLY A 336 -12.27 6.03 1.29
CA GLY A 336 -13.70 6.07 1.05
C GLY A 336 -14.47 6.23 2.36
N GLU A 337 -15.77 6.02 2.35
CA GLU A 337 -16.65 6.15 3.52
C GLU A 337 -16.27 5.19 4.65
N ASN A 338 -15.67 4.05 4.32
CA ASN A 338 -15.20 3.05 5.30
C ASN A 338 -13.78 2.57 4.96
N LYS A 339 -13.18 1.80 5.88
CA LYS A 339 -11.80 1.30 5.76
C LYS A 339 -11.66 0.02 4.92
N TYR A 340 -12.77 -0.53 4.38
CA TYR A 340 -12.72 -1.75 3.57
C TYR A 340 -12.13 -1.49 2.18
N PRO A 341 -11.25 -2.36 1.68
CA PRO A 341 -10.91 -2.38 0.26
C PRO A 341 -12.15 -2.76 -0.56
N VAL A 342 -12.26 -2.19 -1.74
CA VAL A 342 -13.29 -2.61 -2.69
C VAL A 342 -12.75 -3.78 -3.49
N VAL A 343 -13.47 -4.91 -3.46
CA VAL A 343 -13.25 -6.09 -4.32
C VAL A 343 -14.59 -6.47 -4.91
N LYS A 344 -14.81 -6.20 -6.20
CA LYS A 344 -16.15 -6.27 -6.77
C LYS A 344 -16.14 -6.64 -8.25
N ALA A 345 -17.15 -7.43 -8.67
CA ALA A 345 -17.57 -7.56 -10.06
C ALA A 345 -18.55 -6.42 -10.41
N PHE A 346 -18.25 -5.65 -11.43
CA PHE A 346 -19.11 -4.58 -11.97
C PHE A 346 -20.03 -5.11 -13.07
N SER A 347 -19.57 -6.15 -13.77
CA SER A 347 -20.33 -6.93 -14.72
C SER A 347 -19.83 -8.38 -14.73
N GLN A 348 -20.27 -9.19 -15.68
CA GLN A 348 -19.72 -10.53 -15.88
C GLN A 348 -18.27 -10.52 -16.39
N ARG A 349 -17.77 -9.37 -16.89
CA ARG A 349 -16.45 -9.23 -17.51
C ARG A 349 -15.57 -8.16 -16.91
N ILE A 350 -16.12 -7.28 -16.09
CA ILE A 350 -15.41 -6.14 -15.50
C ILE A 350 -15.35 -6.31 -14.00
N TYR A 351 -14.15 -6.33 -13.49
CA TYR A 351 -13.83 -6.51 -12.07
C TYR A 351 -12.95 -5.36 -11.57
N GLY A 352 -12.92 -5.15 -10.26
CA GLY A 352 -12.06 -4.11 -9.70
C GLY A 352 -11.65 -4.39 -8.27
N ALA A 353 -10.40 -4.00 -7.97
CA ALA A 353 -9.84 -4.01 -6.62
C ALA A 353 -9.03 -2.74 -6.37
N PHE A 354 -9.46 -1.96 -5.38
CA PHE A 354 -8.89 -0.64 -5.06
C PHE A 354 -9.30 -0.19 -3.66
N ARG A 355 -8.85 1.00 -3.23
CA ARG A 355 -9.17 1.61 -1.93
C ARG A 355 -8.50 0.87 -0.76
N MET A 356 -7.16 0.83 -0.80
CA MET A 356 -6.36 0.12 0.20
C MET A 356 -6.16 0.89 1.52
N GLY A 357 -6.64 2.13 1.66
CA GLY A 357 -6.65 2.90 2.92
C GLY A 357 -5.28 3.10 3.58
N GLY A 358 -4.17 3.14 2.81
CA GLY A 358 -2.82 3.20 3.36
C GLY A 358 -2.17 1.84 3.65
N MET A 359 -2.93 0.77 3.77
CA MET A 359 -2.46 -0.58 4.15
C MET A 359 -2.14 -1.50 2.96
N GLY A 360 -1.83 -0.93 1.78
CA GLY A 360 -1.68 -1.67 0.54
C GLY A 360 -0.54 -2.69 0.50
N VAL A 361 0.51 -2.51 1.28
CA VAL A 361 1.62 -3.49 1.39
C VAL A 361 1.13 -4.79 2.01
N ALA A 362 0.40 -4.70 3.10
CA ALA A 362 -0.15 -5.88 3.78
C ALA A 362 -1.38 -6.45 3.05
N LEU A 363 -2.33 -5.61 2.62
CA LEU A 363 -3.59 -6.03 2.01
C LEU A 363 -3.46 -6.53 0.56
N GLY A 364 -2.54 -5.95 -0.21
CA GLY A 364 -2.62 -5.98 -1.68
C GLY A 364 -2.64 -7.37 -2.30
N SER A 365 -1.88 -8.32 -1.76
CA SER A 365 -1.84 -9.70 -2.28
C SER A 365 -3.12 -10.48 -1.97
N GLU A 366 -3.70 -10.31 -0.77
CA GLU A 366 -4.96 -10.98 -0.41
C GLU A 366 -6.15 -10.40 -1.17
N VAL A 367 -6.20 -9.08 -1.32
CA VAL A 367 -7.22 -8.39 -2.13
C VAL A 367 -7.16 -8.84 -3.59
N ALA A 368 -5.97 -9.02 -4.13
CA ALA A 368 -5.76 -9.53 -5.48
C ALA A 368 -6.22 -10.98 -5.64
N ARG A 369 -5.93 -11.85 -4.65
CA ARG A 369 -6.39 -13.24 -4.62
C ARG A 369 -7.93 -13.30 -4.64
N ARG A 370 -8.58 -12.51 -3.78
CA ARG A 370 -10.05 -12.41 -3.74
C ARG A 370 -10.63 -11.88 -5.04
N LEU A 371 -9.97 -10.91 -5.69
CA LEU A 371 -10.39 -10.44 -6.99
C LEU A 371 -10.33 -11.54 -8.05
N ALA A 372 -9.25 -12.30 -8.10
CA ALA A 372 -9.09 -13.40 -9.06
C ALA A 372 -10.09 -14.54 -8.83
N GLU A 373 -10.57 -14.74 -7.60
CA GLU A 373 -11.63 -15.70 -7.29
C GLU A 373 -12.97 -15.32 -7.93
N LEU A 374 -13.27 -14.03 -8.10
CA LEU A 374 -14.51 -13.57 -8.76
C LEU A 374 -14.52 -13.86 -10.26
N HIS A 375 -13.36 -14.07 -10.89
CA HIS A 375 -13.30 -14.38 -12.31
C HIS A 375 -13.80 -15.81 -12.56
N HIS A 376 -14.85 -15.92 -13.38
CA HIS A 376 -15.35 -17.18 -13.89
C HIS A 376 -14.93 -17.32 -15.35
N CYS A 377 -14.49 -18.50 -15.76
CA CYS A 377 -14.22 -18.85 -17.16
C CYS A 377 -15.52 -19.19 -17.90
#